data_b8fc8d42cb8e9e929c8de6609586f13c
#
_entry.id   b8fc8d42cb8e9e929c8de6609586f13c
#
_cell.length_a   1.000
_cell.length_b   1.000
_cell.length_c   1.000
_cell.angle_alpha   90.00
_cell.angle_beta   90.00
_cell.angle_gamma   90.00
#
_symmetry.space_group_name_H-M   'P 1'
#
loop_
_entity.id
_entity.type
_entity.pdbx_description
1 polymer ?
#
loop_
_entity_poly.entity_id
_entity_poly.type
_entity_poly.pdbx_seq_one_letter_code
_entity_poly.pdbx_strand_id
1 'polypeptide(L)'
;MRSFLLLAGAHALVGPQRRTATLGLGCFWEPSEKLLKLDGVVDTRCGYAGAAFPDARPDYNSVCGGDGNVECVRITYDASVVDYEAVLDAAFAASKPVLGSRQYAPIVFAADEEEAERAVAWVAQGGKRDDGLERRQFSVEQTDTFWLAEGYHQEYWQKWRPRYAALFALVGLQYADSKLDFLPPAADTACTVLAVGIGLLFLGERVLDSETTKLGA
;
A
#
# COMPACT_ATOMS: atom_id res chain seq x y z
N MET A 1 17.31 -62.60 -7.75
CA MET A 1 16.31 -61.58 -8.12
C MET A 1 16.11 -60.68 -6.92
N ARG A 2 16.65 -59.47 -6.93
CA ARG A 2 16.46 -58.44 -5.88
C ARG A 2 15.46 -57.43 -6.42
N SER A 3 14.27 -57.43 -5.84
CA SER A 3 13.24 -56.42 -6.12
C SER A 3 13.63 -55.11 -5.49
N PHE A 4 13.89 -54.09 -6.30
CA PHE A 4 13.99 -52.69 -5.86
C PHE A 4 12.58 -52.12 -5.72
N LEU A 5 12.13 -51.90 -4.49
CA LEU A 5 10.94 -51.12 -4.21
C LEU A 5 11.31 -49.64 -4.35
N LEU A 6 10.83 -49.00 -5.43
CA LEU A 6 10.84 -47.56 -5.58
C LEU A 6 9.78 -46.99 -4.63
N LEU A 7 10.22 -46.40 -3.52
CA LEU A 7 9.39 -45.51 -2.72
C LEU A 7 9.27 -44.17 -3.48
N ALA A 8 8.18 -44.04 -4.24
CA ALA A 8 7.73 -42.73 -4.74
C ALA A 8 7.23 -41.92 -3.55
N GLY A 9 8.06 -41.01 -3.07
CA GLY A 9 7.65 -40.03 -2.06
C GLY A 9 6.49 -39.19 -2.61
N ALA A 10 5.29 -39.39 -2.07
CA ALA A 10 4.17 -38.49 -2.32
C ALA A 10 4.51 -37.11 -1.73
N HIS A 11 4.99 -36.20 -2.58
CA HIS A 11 4.98 -34.78 -2.24
C HIS A 11 3.49 -34.37 -2.22
N ALA A 12 2.91 -34.32 -1.04
CA ALA A 12 1.62 -33.70 -0.86
C ALA A 12 1.74 -32.25 -1.38
N LEU A 13 0.96 -31.91 -2.40
CA LEU A 13 0.82 -30.55 -2.87
C LEU A 13 0.16 -29.77 -1.73
N VAL A 14 0.98 -29.14 -0.89
CA VAL A 14 0.49 -28.18 0.11
C VAL A 14 -0.07 -27.00 -0.70
N GLY A 15 -1.38 -26.81 -0.62
CA GLY A 15 -2.00 -25.66 -1.27
C GLY A 15 -1.47 -24.34 -0.69
N PRO A 16 -1.73 -23.20 -1.36
CA PRO A 16 -1.22 -21.89 -0.95
C PRO A 16 -1.61 -21.57 0.49
N GLN A 17 -0.60 -21.28 1.31
CA GLN A 17 -0.80 -20.92 2.73
C GLN A 17 -0.91 -19.39 2.87
N ARG A 18 -2.11 -18.86 2.68
CA ARG A 18 -2.34 -17.41 2.77
C ARG A 18 -2.28 -16.92 4.21
N ARG A 19 -1.43 -15.92 4.43
CA ARG A 19 -1.30 -15.16 5.68
C ARG A 19 -1.38 -13.67 5.38
N THR A 20 -1.54 -12.86 6.43
CA THR A 20 -1.54 -11.40 6.32
C THR A 20 -0.52 -10.80 7.26
N ALA A 21 0.04 -9.65 6.86
CA ALA A 21 0.85 -8.78 7.71
C ALA A 21 0.32 -7.35 7.56
N THR A 22 0.24 -6.57 8.65
CA THR A 22 -0.23 -5.19 8.62
C THR A 22 0.84 -4.26 9.17
N LEU A 23 1.25 -3.26 8.36
CA LEU A 23 2.38 -2.39 8.70
C LEU A 23 2.10 -0.92 8.41
N GLY A 24 2.42 -0.05 9.37
CA GLY A 24 2.58 1.38 9.19
C GLY A 24 3.94 1.67 8.56
N LEU A 25 3.95 2.26 7.37
CA LEU A 25 5.15 2.44 6.54
C LEU A 25 5.36 3.89 6.09
N GLY A 26 4.68 4.84 6.72
CA GLY A 26 4.49 6.19 6.22
C GLY A 26 3.32 6.26 5.24
N CYS A 27 3.34 7.20 4.29
CA CYS A 27 2.31 7.25 3.27
C CYS A 27 2.20 5.91 2.53
N PHE A 28 1.03 5.27 2.58
CA PHE A 28 0.81 3.89 2.15
C PHE A 28 0.80 3.65 0.63
N TRP A 29 0.75 4.68 -0.21
CA TRP A 29 0.62 4.53 -1.67
C TRP A 29 1.82 3.84 -2.33
N GLU A 30 3.05 4.29 -2.03
CA GLU A 30 4.25 3.74 -2.63
C GLU A 30 4.64 2.37 -2.05
N PRO A 31 4.61 2.17 -0.71
CA PRO A 31 4.86 0.86 -0.13
C PRO A 31 3.89 -0.22 -0.63
N SER A 32 2.59 0.07 -0.75
CA SER A 32 1.62 -0.92 -1.23
C SER A 32 1.94 -1.40 -2.66
N GLU A 33 2.34 -0.49 -3.56
CA GLU A 33 2.73 -0.86 -4.92
C GLU A 33 4.05 -1.66 -4.97
N LYS A 34 5.03 -1.27 -4.14
CA LYS A 34 6.32 -1.96 -4.10
C LYS A 34 6.19 -3.38 -3.56
N LEU A 35 5.41 -3.55 -2.49
CA LEU A 35 5.20 -4.83 -1.84
C LEU A 35 4.41 -5.80 -2.71
N LEU A 36 3.48 -5.32 -3.54
CA LEU A 36 2.76 -6.15 -4.49
C LEU A 36 3.66 -6.82 -5.53
N LYS A 37 4.90 -6.33 -5.71
CA LYS A 37 5.90 -6.89 -6.64
C LYS A 37 6.81 -7.94 -6.01
N LEU A 38 6.69 -8.19 -4.71
CA LEU A 38 7.45 -9.22 -4.02
C LEU A 38 6.87 -10.60 -4.36
N ASP A 39 7.73 -11.52 -4.75
CA ASP A 39 7.33 -12.91 -5.00
C ASP A 39 6.68 -13.50 -3.75
N GLY A 40 5.52 -14.15 -3.92
CA GLY A 40 4.72 -14.67 -2.83
C GLY A 40 3.69 -13.69 -2.27
N VAL A 41 3.78 -12.38 -2.54
CA VAL A 41 2.71 -11.44 -2.21
C VAL A 41 1.58 -11.54 -3.23
N VAL A 42 0.38 -11.72 -2.72
CA VAL A 42 -0.84 -11.96 -3.52
C VAL A 42 -1.68 -10.69 -3.65
N ASP A 43 -1.73 -9.88 -2.59
CA ASP A 43 -2.52 -8.64 -2.55
C ASP A 43 -1.95 -7.65 -1.52
N THR A 44 -2.20 -6.36 -1.76
CA THR A 44 -1.91 -5.29 -0.81
C THR A 44 -3.10 -4.35 -0.72
N ARG A 45 -3.47 -3.97 0.51
CA ARG A 45 -4.57 -3.04 0.77
C ARG A 45 -4.10 -1.89 1.64
N CYS A 46 -4.37 -0.66 1.20
CA CYS A 46 -4.20 0.53 2.01
C CYS A 46 -5.32 0.62 3.05
N GLY A 47 -5.00 1.00 4.27
CA GLY A 47 -5.98 1.09 5.35
C GLY A 47 -5.47 1.85 6.56
N TYR A 48 -6.24 1.74 7.64
CA TYR A 48 -6.01 2.42 8.89
C TYR A 48 -6.06 1.42 10.04
N ALA A 49 -5.17 1.57 11.02
CA ALA A 49 -5.13 0.74 12.21
C ALA A 49 -4.51 1.50 13.39
N GLY A 50 -4.66 0.97 14.61
CA GLY A 50 -3.90 1.39 15.79
C GLY A 50 -4.52 2.51 16.63
N ALA A 51 -5.79 2.92 16.39
CA ALA A 51 -6.50 3.77 17.34
C ALA A 51 -6.81 2.99 18.63
N ALA A 52 -6.62 3.64 19.77
CA ALA A 52 -6.90 3.03 21.07
C ALA A 52 -8.41 2.78 21.32
N PHE A 53 -9.28 3.49 20.60
CA PHE A 53 -10.73 3.38 20.72
C PHE A 53 -11.36 3.33 19.32
N PRO A 54 -11.47 2.15 18.72
CA PRO A 54 -11.97 1.98 17.34
C PRO A 54 -13.50 2.00 17.25
N ASP A 55 -14.19 2.81 18.07
CA ASP A 55 -15.65 2.86 18.14
C ASP A 55 -16.33 3.42 16.87
N ALA A 56 -15.55 4.09 16.03
CA ALA A 56 -16.02 4.59 14.75
C ALA A 56 -15.03 4.23 13.65
N ARG A 57 -15.56 3.82 12.50
CA ARG A 57 -14.73 3.62 11.30
C ARG A 57 -14.03 4.93 10.94
N PRO A 58 -12.68 4.96 10.88
CA PRO A 58 -11.95 6.13 10.47
C PRO A 58 -12.18 6.43 8.98
N ASP A 59 -12.08 7.69 8.62
CA ASP A 59 -11.89 8.15 7.25
C ASP A 59 -10.56 8.91 7.14
N TYR A 60 -10.16 9.25 5.93
CA TYR A 60 -8.90 9.99 5.70
C TYR A 60 -8.84 11.31 6.47
N ASN A 61 -9.96 12.03 6.60
CA ASN A 61 -9.98 13.31 7.31
C ASN A 61 -9.79 13.13 8.81
N SER A 62 -10.40 12.10 9.42
CA SER A 62 -10.23 11.80 10.84
C SER A 62 -8.78 11.41 11.15
N VAL A 63 -8.16 10.58 10.30
CA VAL A 63 -6.76 10.16 10.45
C VAL A 63 -5.81 11.35 10.32
N CYS A 64 -6.00 12.22 9.33
CA CYS A 64 -5.26 13.49 9.20
C CYS A 64 -5.53 14.43 10.38
N GLY A 65 -6.70 14.37 10.99
CA GLY A 65 -7.09 15.12 12.19
C GLY A 65 -6.47 14.59 13.49
N GLY A 66 -5.82 13.43 13.45
CA GLY A 66 -5.12 12.85 14.61
C GLY A 66 -6.02 11.99 15.50
N ASP A 67 -6.89 11.15 14.92
CA ASP A 67 -7.76 10.21 15.63
C ASP A 67 -7.00 9.03 16.28
N GLY A 68 -5.68 8.98 16.13
CA GLY A 68 -4.81 7.93 16.67
C GLY A 68 -4.56 6.77 15.71
N ASN A 69 -5.25 6.71 14.58
CA ASN A 69 -4.97 5.73 13.54
C ASN A 69 -3.69 6.07 12.77
N VAL A 70 -3.13 5.02 12.15
CA VAL A 70 -1.94 5.06 11.31
C VAL A 70 -2.33 4.64 9.90
N GLU A 71 -1.79 5.32 8.88
CA GLU A 71 -1.82 4.80 7.52
C GLU A 71 -1.00 3.52 7.45
N CYS A 72 -1.62 2.42 7.07
CA CYS A 72 -0.96 1.13 7.01
C CYS A 72 -1.29 0.36 5.71
N VAL A 73 -0.42 -0.60 5.41
CA VAL A 73 -0.62 -1.55 4.33
C VAL A 73 -0.87 -2.92 4.93
N ARG A 74 -2.00 -3.54 4.59
CA ARG A 74 -2.23 -4.97 4.83
C ARG A 74 -1.76 -5.74 3.61
N ILE A 75 -0.85 -6.67 3.83
CA ILE A 75 -0.18 -7.48 2.83
C ILE A 75 -0.72 -8.90 2.97
N THR A 76 -1.30 -9.45 1.91
CA THR A 76 -1.67 -10.87 1.84
C THR A 76 -0.58 -11.61 1.07
N TYR A 77 0.01 -12.65 1.66
CA TYR A 77 1.10 -13.39 1.08
C TYR A 77 0.92 -14.90 1.23
N ASP A 78 1.60 -15.67 0.39
CA ASP A 78 1.69 -17.12 0.47
C ASP A 78 2.91 -17.53 1.29
N ALA A 79 2.68 -18.00 2.50
CA ALA A 79 3.74 -18.40 3.44
C ALA A 79 4.53 -19.65 2.96
N SER A 80 4.09 -20.33 1.91
CA SER A 80 4.88 -21.37 1.27
C SER A 80 5.93 -20.83 0.29
N VAL A 81 5.84 -19.55 -0.10
CA VAL A 81 6.73 -18.87 -1.05
C VAL A 81 7.63 -17.84 -0.35
N VAL A 82 7.06 -17.04 0.55
CA VAL A 82 7.77 -15.98 1.28
C VAL A 82 7.41 -16.06 2.77
N ASP A 83 8.40 -16.00 3.65
CA ASP A 83 8.18 -15.99 5.09
C ASP A 83 7.84 -14.58 5.60
N TYR A 84 7.39 -14.51 6.86
CA TYR A 84 6.97 -13.28 7.50
C TYR A 84 8.11 -12.27 7.62
N GLU A 85 9.31 -12.72 7.98
CA GLU A 85 10.48 -11.88 8.16
C GLU A 85 10.93 -11.26 6.82
N ALA A 86 10.86 -12.00 5.73
CA ALA A 86 11.14 -11.47 4.39
C ALA A 86 10.11 -10.43 3.96
N VAL A 87 8.83 -10.59 4.35
CA VAL A 87 7.80 -9.54 4.16
C VAL A 87 8.14 -8.29 4.97
N LEU A 88 8.56 -8.45 6.25
CA LEU A 88 9.01 -7.33 7.09
C LEU A 88 10.23 -6.62 6.49
N ASP A 89 11.20 -7.37 5.96
CA ASP A 89 12.39 -6.81 5.30
C ASP A 89 12.04 -5.99 4.06
N ALA A 90 11.16 -6.53 3.22
CA ALA A 90 10.68 -5.82 2.03
C ALA A 90 9.88 -4.57 2.42
N ALA A 91 9.06 -4.65 3.47
CA ALA A 91 8.31 -3.52 4.00
C ALA A 91 9.24 -2.43 4.57
N PHE A 92 10.27 -2.81 5.32
CA PHE A 92 11.31 -1.89 5.79
C PHE A 92 11.99 -1.18 4.62
N ALA A 93 12.37 -1.92 3.57
CA ALA A 93 12.99 -1.35 2.38
C ALA A 93 12.07 -0.38 1.61
N ALA A 94 10.76 -0.64 1.60
CA ALA A 94 9.76 0.18 0.92
C ALA A 94 9.29 1.39 1.73
N SER A 95 9.45 1.38 3.06
CA SER A 95 8.88 2.35 4.00
C SER A 95 9.46 3.75 3.85
N LYS A 96 8.63 4.76 4.13
CA LYS A 96 9.01 6.19 4.20
C LYS A 96 8.28 6.86 5.37
N PRO A 97 8.54 6.45 6.61
CA PRO A 97 7.83 7.00 7.77
C PRO A 97 8.23 8.44 8.05
N VAL A 98 7.34 9.15 8.73
CA VAL A 98 7.64 10.46 9.31
C VAL A 98 7.71 10.28 10.83
N LEU A 99 8.91 10.29 11.36
CA LEU A 99 9.14 10.12 12.80
C LEU A 99 8.48 11.28 13.58
N GLY A 100 7.77 10.94 14.65
CA GLY A 100 7.02 11.90 15.44
C GLY A 100 5.59 12.18 14.94
N SER A 101 5.21 11.64 13.77
CA SER A 101 3.82 11.65 13.29
C SER A 101 3.17 10.31 13.55
N ARG A 102 2.03 10.28 14.26
CA ARG A 102 1.27 9.03 14.47
C ARG A 102 0.73 8.49 13.16
N GLN A 103 0.13 9.32 12.33
CA GLN A 103 -0.41 8.94 11.02
C GLN A 103 0.60 8.20 10.15
N TYR A 104 1.87 8.61 10.18
CA TYR A 104 2.94 8.07 9.33
C TYR A 104 4.00 7.30 10.11
N ALA A 105 3.64 6.77 11.29
CA ALA A 105 4.57 6.07 12.15
C ALA A 105 5.01 4.72 11.56
N PRO A 106 6.27 4.31 11.82
CA PRO A 106 6.75 2.97 11.49
C PRO A 106 6.27 1.97 12.55
N ILE A 107 5.31 1.12 12.19
CA ILE A 107 4.69 0.18 13.13
C ILE A 107 4.50 -1.18 12.47
N VAL A 108 4.78 -2.25 13.20
CA VAL A 108 4.30 -3.59 12.89
C VAL A 108 3.07 -3.86 13.74
N PHE A 109 1.93 -4.05 13.11
CA PHE A 109 0.70 -4.44 13.78
C PHE A 109 0.58 -5.96 13.78
N ALA A 110 0.81 -6.58 14.93
CA ALA A 110 0.70 -8.01 15.10
C ALA A 110 -0.75 -8.42 15.40
N ALA A 111 -1.23 -9.44 14.71
CA ALA A 111 -2.57 -9.95 14.90
C ALA A 111 -2.69 -10.86 16.15
N ASP A 112 -1.58 -11.48 16.55
CA ASP A 112 -1.50 -12.38 17.70
C ASP A 112 -0.13 -12.30 18.38
N GLU A 113 0.04 -13.06 19.47
CA GLU A 113 1.28 -13.10 20.27
C GLU A 113 2.45 -13.68 19.48
N GLU A 114 2.22 -14.71 18.65
CA GLU A 114 3.28 -15.32 17.82
C GLU A 114 3.85 -14.29 16.83
N GLU A 115 2.99 -13.55 16.16
CA GLU A 115 3.42 -12.48 15.26
C GLU A 115 4.13 -11.36 16.01
N ALA A 116 3.65 -11.01 17.22
CA ALA A 116 4.27 -9.99 18.06
C ALA A 116 5.70 -10.39 18.47
N GLU A 117 5.89 -11.62 18.93
CA GLU A 117 7.21 -12.13 19.30
C GLU A 117 8.17 -12.12 18.10
N ARG A 118 7.72 -12.56 16.93
CA ARG A 118 8.50 -12.56 15.69
C ARG A 118 8.87 -11.14 15.26
N ALA A 119 7.90 -10.21 15.32
CA ALA A 119 8.15 -8.80 14.99
C ALA A 119 9.16 -8.16 15.95
N VAL A 120 9.03 -8.40 17.27
CA VAL A 120 9.99 -7.91 18.27
C VAL A 120 11.39 -8.48 18.01
N ALA A 121 11.48 -9.77 17.71
CA ALA A 121 12.76 -10.40 17.38
C ALA A 121 13.38 -9.79 16.11
N TRP A 122 12.57 -9.51 15.08
CA TRP A 122 13.01 -8.84 13.85
C TRP A 122 13.50 -7.40 14.12
N VAL A 123 12.81 -6.63 14.96
CA VAL A 123 13.26 -5.28 15.38
C VAL A 123 14.58 -5.35 16.12
N ALA A 124 14.73 -6.34 17.03
CA ALA A 124 15.93 -6.53 17.85
C ALA A 124 17.17 -6.92 17.03
N GLN A 125 17.02 -7.58 15.88
CA GLN A 125 18.14 -7.87 14.97
C GLN A 125 18.83 -6.59 14.47
N GLY A 126 18.13 -5.46 14.53
CA GLY A 126 18.64 -4.19 14.04
C GLY A 126 18.74 -4.15 12.52
N GLY A 127 19.39 -3.13 12.03
CA GLY A 127 19.56 -2.85 10.61
C GLY A 127 19.29 -1.39 10.35
N LYS A 128 20.07 -0.82 9.41
CA LYS A 128 20.00 0.58 9.05
C LYS A 128 20.05 0.71 7.55
N ARG A 129 19.20 1.58 7.00
CA ARG A 129 19.20 1.97 5.58
C ARG A 129 20.12 3.16 5.34
N ASP A 130 20.49 3.39 4.07
CA ASP A 130 21.36 4.51 3.66
C ASP A 130 20.74 5.87 3.98
N ASP A 131 19.41 5.98 3.99
CA ASP A 131 18.67 7.20 4.35
C ASP A 131 18.58 7.43 5.87
N GLY A 132 19.18 6.55 6.67
CA GLY A 132 19.27 6.66 8.12
C GLY A 132 18.13 5.97 8.90
N LEU A 133 17.10 5.44 8.23
CA LEU A 133 16.04 4.70 8.90
C LEU A 133 16.60 3.38 9.49
N GLU A 134 16.24 3.08 10.73
CA GLU A 134 16.67 1.89 11.45
C GLU A 134 15.46 1.03 11.85
N ARG A 135 15.61 -0.32 11.83
CA ARG A 135 14.54 -1.25 12.26
C ARG A 135 14.07 -0.99 13.69
N ARG A 136 14.98 -0.60 14.59
CA ARG A 136 14.65 -0.27 15.98
C ARG A 136 13.72 0.94 16.15
N GLN A 137 13.43 1.69 15.08
CA GLN A 137 12.46 2.78 15.07
C GLN A 137 11.03 2.30 14.84
N PHE A 138 10.87 1.03 14.42
CA PHE A 138 9.56 0.39 14.34
C PHE A 138 9.10 -0.01 15.73
N SER A 139 7.89 0.39 16.10
CA SER A 139 7.17 -0.16 17.24
C SER A 139 6.42 -1.43 16.82
N VAL A 140 6.13 -2.30 17.79
CA VAL A 140 5.25 -3.45 17.61
C VAL A 140 4.01 -3.19 18.45
N GLU A 141 2.84 -3.19 17.83
CA GLU A 141 1.55 -2.99 18.48
C GLU A 141 0.63 -4.17 18.14
N GLN A 142 -0.13 -4.66 19.10
CA GLN A 142 -1.13 -5.69 18.83
C GLN A 142 -2.45 -5.03 18.43
N THR A 143 -3.01 -5.47 17.30
CA THR A 143 -4.36 -5.13 16.89
C THR A 143 -4.91 -6.15 15.90
N ASP A 144 -6.15 -6.53 16.05
CA ASP A 144 -6.93 -7.31 15.10
C ASP A 144 -7.73 -6.41 14.14
N THR A 145 -7.78 -5.11 14.46
CA THR A 145 -8.60 -4.13 13.74
C THR A 145 -7.82 -3.51 12.59
N PHE A 146 -8.39 -3.62 11.40
CA PHE A 146 -7.93 -2.93 10.20
C PHE A 146 -9.13 -2.39 9.44
N TRP A 147 -9.10 -1.11 9.21
CA TRP A 147 -10.09 -0.42 8.42
C TRP A 147 -9.59 -0.19 7.00
N LEU A 148 -10.30 -0.73 6.01
CA LEU A 148 -9.95 -0.49 4.60
C LEU A 148 -10.12 1.00 4.30
N ALA A 149 -9.07 1.62 3.76
CA ALA A 149 -9.14 2.99 3.29
C ALA A 149 -10.02 3.10 2.04
N GLU A 150 -10.46 4.31 1.74
CA GLU A 150 -11.35 4.64 0.62
C GLU A 150 -10.76 4.16 -0.72
N GLY A 151 -11.64 3.87 -1.67
CA GLY A 151 -11.27 3.25 -2.95
C GLY A 151 -10.27 4.08 -3.78
N TYR A 152 -10.30 5.42 -3.65
CA TYR A 152 -9.33 6.29 -4.33
C TYR A 152 -7.89 6.12 -3.80
N HIS A 153 -7.69 5.56 -2.60
CA HIS A 153 -6.38 5.23 -2.06
C HIS A 153 -5.85 3.87 -2.55
N GLN A 154 -6.73 2.97 -3.00
CA GLN A 154 -6.33 1.66 -3.47
C GLN A 154 -5.69 1.75 -4.85
N GLU A 155 -4.56 1.04 -5.06
CA GLU A 155 -3.84 1.00 -6.34
C GLU A 155 -3.52 2.39 -6.92
N TYR A 156 -3.24 3.36 -6.04
CA TYR A 156 -3.14 4.78 -6.39
C TYR A 156 -2.22 5.02 -7.60
N TRP A 157 -1.00 4.53 -7.57
CA TRP A 157 -0.04 4.79 -8.64
C TRP A 157 -0.35 4.07 -9.94
N GLN A 158 -1.00 2.90 -9.89
CA GLN A 158 -1.45 2.18 -11.09
C GLN A 158 -2.53 2.98 -11.85
N LYS A 159 -3.44 3.59 -11.10
CA LYS A 159 -4.51 4.44 -11.67
C LYS A 159 -3.98 5.78 -12.16
N TRP A 160 -3.08 6.41 -11.38
CA TRP A 160 -2.76 7.82 -11.59
C TRP A 160 -1.55 8.08 -12.48
N ARG A 161 -0.55 7.19 -12.55
CA ARG A 161 0.60 7.38 -13.45
C ARG A 161 0.19 7.61 -14.91
N PRO A 162 -0.67 6.78 -15.53
CA PRO A 162 -1.08 7.02 -16.90
C PRO A 162 -1.88 8.33 -17.06
N ARG A 163 -2.67 8.70 -16.06
CA ARG A 163 -3.45 9.95 -16.07
C ARG A 163 -2.56 11.17 -15.97
N TYR A 164 -1.56 11.16 -15.08
CA TYR A 164 -0.55 12.22 -15.00
C TYR A 164 0.29 12.30 -16.28
N ALA A 165 0.71 11.18 -16.84
CA ALA A 165 1.45 11.16 -18.10
C ALA A 165 0.63 11.79 -19.22
N ALA A 166 -0.64 11.45 -19.35
CA ALA A 166 -1.55 12.06 -20.32
C ALA A 166 -1.74 13.57 -20.09
N LEU A 167 -1.94 13.97 -18.83
CA LEU A 167 -2.08 15.40 -18.48
C LEU A 167 -0.83 16.20 -18.86
N PHE A 168 0.37 15.71 -18.48
CA PHE A 168 1.61 16.38 -18.82
C PHE A 168 1.87 16.43 -20.33
N ALA A 169 1.50 15.37 -21.07
CA ALA A 169 1.59 15.36 -22.52
C ALA A 169 0.67 16.41 -23.15
N LEU A 170 -0.57 16.54 -22.69
CA LEU A 170 -1.52 17.55 -23.17
C LEU A 170 -1.05 18.98 -22.88
N VAL A 171 -0.59 19.24 -21.65
CA VAL A 171 -0.06 20.55 -21.27
C VAL A 171 1.21 20.88 -22.07
N GLY A 172 2.11 19.90 -22.26
CA GLY A 172 3.33 20.07 -23.07
C GLY A 172 2.98 20.37 -24.54
N LEU A 173 1.99 19.70 -25.10
CA LEU A 173 1.54 19.94 -26.48
C LEU A 173 0.97 21.35 -26.64
N GLN A 174 0.10 21.79 -25.73
CA GLN A 174 -0.45 23.16 -25.75
C GLN A 174 0.64 24.23 -25.55
N TYR A 175 1.63 23.97 -24.66
CA TYR A 175 2.76 24.87 -24.53
C TYR A 175 3.58 24.98 -25.81
N ALA A 176 3.85 23.87 -26.49
CA ALA A 176 4.56 23.86 -27.77
C ALA A 176 3.74 24.60 -28.84
N ASP A 177 2.43 24.36 -28.90
CA ASP A 177 1.55 25.05 -29.84
C ASP A 177 1.54 26.56 -29.62
N SER A 178 1.52 27.04 -28.38
CA SER A 178 1.60 28.47 -28.05
C SER A 178 2.88 29.16 -28.57
N LYS A 179 3.90 28.40 -28.97
CA LYS A 179 5.18 28.89 -29.52
C LYS A 179 5.30 28.70 -31.01
N LEU A 180 4.67 27.67 -31.57
CA LEU A 180 4.89 27.20 -32.94
C LEU A 180 3.65 27.28 -33.82
N ASP A 181 2.48 27.50 -33.24
CA ASP A 181 1.17 27.66 -33.92
C ASP A 181 0.90 26.56 -34.97
N PHE A 182 1.03 25.29 -34.52
CA PHE A 182 0.91 24.14 -35.42
C PHE A 182 -0.38 23.32 -35.25
N LEU A 183 -1.10 23.50 -34.12
CA LEU A 183 -2.39 22.83 -33.92
C LEU A 183 -3.55 23.61 -34.49
N PRO A 184 -4.49 22.94 -35.17
CA PRO A 184 -5.74 23.59 -35.54
C PRO A 184 -6.55 23.92 -34.28
N PRO A 185 -7.38 25.02 -34.30
CA PRO A 185 -8.11 25.46 -33.10
C PRO A 185 -9.01 24.40 -32.46
N ALA A 186 -9.53 23.46 -33.26
CA ALA A 186 -10.32 22.34 -32.76
C ALA A 186 -9.47 21.36 -31.94
N ALA A 187 -8.19 21.15 -32.29
CA ALA A 187 -7.30 20.27 -31.55
C ALA A 187 -6.84 20.90 -30.21
N ASP A 188 -6.56 22.19 -30.18
CA ASP A 188 -6.25 22.93 -28.95
C ASP A 188 -7.43 22.87 -27.95
N THR A 189 -8.65 23.14 -28.47
CA THR A 189 -9.89 22.99 -27.67
C THR A 189 -10.05 21.57 -27.14
N ALA A 190 -9.79 20.53 -27.95
CA ALA A 190 -9.88 19.13 -27.53
C ALA A 190 -8.85 18.80 -26.42
N CYS A 191 -7.63 19.29 -26.52
CA CYS A 191 -6.60 19.13 -25.47
C CYS A 191 -7.06 19.74 -24.15
N THR A 192 -7.64 20.93 -24.18
CA THR A 192 -8.17 21.60 -22.98
C THR A 192 -9.30 20.77 -22.33
N VAL A 193 -10.26 20.32 -23.14
CA VAL A 193 -11.39 19.49 -22.67
C VAL A 193 -10.90 18.20 -22.03
N LEU A 194 -9.92 17.52 -22.64
CA LEU A 194 -9.34 16.29 -22.09
C LEU A 194 -8.59 16.54 -20.78
N ALA A 195 -7.79 17.61 -20.70
CA ALA A 195 -7.08 17.97 -19.47
C ALA A 195 -8.04 18.28 -18.32
N VAL A 196 -9.11 19.04 -18.58
CA VAL A 196 -10.18 19.31 -17.61
C VAL A 196 -10.90 18.02 -17.22
N GLY A 197 -11.19 17.14 -18.17
CA GLY A 197 -11.81 15.84 -17.93
C GLY A 197 -10.99 14.96 -16.97
N ILE A 198 -9.67 14.91 -17.14
CA ILE A 198 -8.76 14.19 -16.22
C ILE A 198 -8.83 14.79 -14.80
N GLY A 199 -8.88 16.12 -14.68
CA GLY A 199 -9.05 16.81 -13.39
C GLY A 199 -10.40 16.49 -12.72
N LEU A 200 -11.48 16.46 -13.49
CA LEU A 200 -12.81 16.11 -12.99
C LEU A 200 -12.92 14.65 -12.55
N LEU A 201 -12.22 13.72 -13.23
CA LEU A 201 -12.13 12.33 -12.79
C LEU A 201 -11.49 12.22 -11.41
N PHE A 202 -10.46 13.01 -11.12
CA PHE A 202 -9.83 13.05 -9.80
C PHE A 202 -10.81 13.47 -8.69
N LEU A 203 -11.57 14.53 -8.94
CA LEU A 203 -12.57 15.01 -7.99
C LEU A 203 -13.73 14.01 -7.85
N GLY A 204 -14.19 13.45 -8.96
CA GLY A 204 -15.30 12.51 -8.98
C GLY A 204 -14.99 11.22 -8.21
N GLU A 205 -13.82 10.60 -8.42
CA GLU A 205 -13.42 9.41 -7.67
C GLU A 205 -13.38 9.69 -6.16
N ARG A 206 -12.81 10.82 -5.75
CA ARG A 206 -12.72 11.18 -4.33
C ARG A 206 -14.08 11.39 -3.68
N VAL A 207 -15.03 11.98 -4.39
CA VAL A 207 -16.39 12.21 -3.89
C VAL A 207 -17.20 10.90 -3.86
N LEU A 208 -17.20 10.16 -4.96
CA LEU A 208 -17.97 8.91 -5.09
C LEU A 208 -17.48 7.82 -4.12
N ASP A 209 -16.16 7.67 -3.97
CA ASP A 209 -15.59 6.67 -3.07
C ASP A 209 -15.82 7.01 -1.59
N SER A 210 -15.89 8.29 -1.24
CA SER A 210 -16.25 8.70 0.13
C SER A 210 -17.71 8.35 0.48
N GLU A 211 -18.60 8.37 -0.50
CA GLU A 211 -20.01 8.00 -0.33
C GLU A 211 -20.23 6.49 -0.29
N THR A 212 -19.57 5.73 -1.17
CA THR A 212 -19.69 4.25 -1.18
C THR A 212 -19.11 3.62 0.07
N THR A 213 -18.07 4.22 0.65
CA THR A 213 -17.48 3.76 1.92
C THR A 213 -18.42 3.98 3.10
N LYS A 214 -19.27 5.02 3.05
CA LYS A 214 -20.31 5.29 4.07
C LYS A 214 -21.52 4.36 3.96
N LEU A 215 -21.85 3.88 2.76
CA LEU A 215 -23.01 3.02 2.50
C LEU A 215 -22.71 1.52 2.72
N GLY A 216 -21.44 1.13 2.79
CA GLY A 216 -20.99 -0.25 3.00
C GLY A 216 -20.60 -0.60 4.46
N ALA A 217 -21.00 0.23 5.42
CA ALA A 217 -20.74 0.05 6.84
C ALA A 217 -21.97 -0.54 7.56
#